data_ab77bdd667c542260cc9af29c661bd2c
#
_entry.id   ab77bdd667c542260cc9af29c661bd2c
#
_cell.length_a   1.000
_cell.length_b   1.000
_cell.length_c   1.000
_cell.angle_alpha   90.00
_cell.angle_beta   90.00
_cell.angle_gamma   90.00
#
_symmetry.space_group_name_H-M   'P 1'
#
loop_
_entity.id
_entity.type
_entity.pdbx_description
1 polymer ?
#
loop_
_entity_poly.entity_id
_entity_poly.type
_entity_poly.pdbx_seq_one_letter_code
_entity_poly.pdbx_strand_id
1 'polypeptide(L)'
;INGVRDLAVLANGTIVAGGGFVDAGGALANRVARWNGTIWQPLGTGLNGPVDALLPLANGDLLVGGSFSTAGGLPATGLARWNGAAWAPLGPGSPQVLDLAMAQNGDLLVAGAFGSVGADAAQSVALITTTCPATAVASGAACTGSGGTNALFAQSLPWLGSTFRSVANGLAASSLAVHVLGASPVSVPLPAVLPQASAGCVLQASPDALAVLPTNLGIATITLPLPNQSGLLGLVLHQQVVALELDAFANLVGASASNTLVLTLGSF
;
A
#
# COMPACT_ATOMS: atom_id res chain seq x y z
N ILE A 1 -4.62 -2.43 34.08
CA ILE A 1 -3.28 -2.99 33.82
C ILE A 1 -2.63 -2.13 32.76
N ASN A 2 -1.54 -1.40 33.14
CA ASN A 2 -0.87 -0.42 32.28
C ASN A 2 0.28 -1.04 31.44
N GLY A 3 0.14 -2.30 31.01
CA GLY A 3 1.18 -3.01 30.28
C GLY A 3 1.04 -2.96 28.76
N VAL A 4 2.11 -3.42 28.08
CA VAL A 4 2.09 -3.75 26.66
C VAL A 4 1.20 -4.98 26.47
N ARG A 5 0.37 -4.98 25.45
CA ARG A 5 -0.54 -6.08 25.11
C ARG A 5 -0.17 -6.70 23.77
N ASP A 6 0.33 -5.87 22.85
CA ASP A 6 0.76 -6.35 21.54
C ASP A 6 2.00 -5.60 21.03
N LEU A 7 2.78 -6.30 20.20
CA LEU A 7 4.00 -5.81 19.55
C LEU A 7 3.95 -6.12 18.07
N ALA A 8 4.29 -5.16 17.25
CA ALA A 8 4.35 -5.32 15.82
C ALA A 8 5.68 -4.80 15.25
N VAL A 9 6.14 -5.39 14.16
CA VAL A 9 7.29 -4.90 13.39
C VAL A 9 6.78 -4.43 12.04
N LEU A 10 6.97 -3.14 11.75
CA LEU A 10 6.60 -2.55 10.48
C LEU A 10 7.55 -3.01 9.35
N ALA A 11 7.14 -2.87 8.10
CA ALA A 11 7.94 -3.26 6.94
C ALA A 11 9.33 -2.61 6.86
N ASN A 12 9.52 -1.45 7.49
CA ASN A 12 10.80 -0.74 7.60
C ASN A 12 11.66 -1.16 8.81
N GLY A 13 11.25 -2.20 9.55
CA GLY A 13 11.93 -2.69 10.75
C GLY A 13 11.60 -1.92 12.04
N THR A 14 10.79 -0.89 12.01
CA THR A 14 10.35 -0.16 13.20
C THR A 14 9.48 -1.05 14.08
N ILE A 15 9.80 -1.14 15.38
CA ILE A 15 8.98 -1.86 16.36
C ILE A 15 7.92 -0.91 16.90
N VAL A 16 6.68 -1.39 16.99
CA VAL A 16 5.58 -0.66 17.62
C VAL A 16 5.03 -1.48 18.77
N ALA A 17 4.76 -0.83 19.89
CA ALA A 17 4.12 -1.41 21.07
C ALA A 17 2.76 -0.75 21.28
N GLY A 18 1.74 -1.56 21.54
CA GLY A 18 0.40 -1.15 21.93
C GLY A 18 0.02 -1.69 23.31
N GLY A 19 -0.83 -0.98 24.03
CA GLY A 19 -1.26 -1.47 25.34
C GLY A 19 -2.09 -0.48 26.16
N GLY A 20 -2.04 -0.67 27.48
CA GLY A 20 -2.71 0.20 28.45
C GLY A 20 -1.82 1.33 29.01
N PHE A 21 -0.59 1.45 28.57
CA PHE A 21 0.40 2.42 29.07
C PHE A 21 0.10 3.85 28.62
N VAL A 22 0.62 4.82 29.36
CA VAL A 22 0.54 6.27 29.01
C VAL A 22 1.94 6.86 28.76
N ASP A 23 2.98 6.12 29.05
CA ASP A 23 4.36 6.50 28.77
C ASP A 23 5.16 5.30 28.26
N ALA A 24 6.21 5.57 27.51
CA ALA A 24 7.17 4.58 27.03
C ALA A 24 8.57 5.19 27.10
N GLY A 25 9.47 4.57 27.87
CA GLY A 25 10.85 5.03 28.03
C GLY A 25 10.97 6.44 28.61
N GLY A 26 10.04 6.86 29.46
CA GLY A 26 10.00 8.18 30.09
C GLY A 26 9.39 9.29 29.22
N ALA A 27 8.91 8.98 28.02
CA ALA A 27 8.19 9.91 27.17
C ALA A 27 6.67 9.62 27.18
N LEU A 28 5.84 10.67 27.16
CA LEU A 28 4.39 10.51 27.05
C LEU A 28 4.07 9.82 25.71
N ALA A 29 3.41 8.68 25.82
CA ALA A 29 2.99 7.88 24.65
C ALA A 29 1.64 7.22 24.95
N ASN A 30 0.56 7.87 24.59
CA ASN A 30 -0.79 7.44 24.90
C ASN A 30 -1.13 6.14 24.18
N ARG A 31 -0.99 5.00 24.88
CA ARG A 31 -1.39 3.64 24.48
C ARG A 31 -0.61 3.01 23.34
N VAL A 32 0.18 3.78 22.59
CA VAL A 32 0.96 3.28 21.46
C VAL A 32 2.28 4.05 21.32
N ALA A 33 3.37 3.34 21.10
CA ALA A 33 4.71 3.90 20.93
C ALA A 33 5.49 3.14 19.85
N ARG A 34 6.40 3.82 19.15
CA ARG A 34 7.35 3.21 18.23
C ARG A 34 8.77 3.32 18.75
N TRP A 35 9.59 2.29 18.53
CA TRP A 35 11.02 2.28 18.79
C TRP A 35 11.79 2.68 17.53
N ASN A 36 12.59 3.72 17.59
CA ASN A 36 13.38 4.21 16.45
C ASN A 36 14.82 3.65 16.39
N GLY A 37 15.12 2.64 17.21
CA GLY A 37 16.46 2.08 17.37
C GLY A 37 17.21 2.61 18.60
N THR A 38 16.77 3.73 19.21
CA THR A 38 17.44 4.38 20.34
C THR A 38 16.48 4.74 21.46
N ILE A 39 15.32 5.29 21.15
CA ILE A 39 14.30 5.73 22.11
C ILE A 39 12.90 5.36 21.63
N TRP A 40 11.98 5.23 22.57
CA TRP A 40 10.55 5.17 22.29
C TRP A 40 9.99 6.55 21.94
N GLN A 41 9.11 6.60 20.97
CA GLN A 41 8.46 7.81 20.49
C GLN A 41 6.95 7.58 20.36
N PRO A 42 6.10 8.58 20.68
CA PRO A 42 4.67 8.46 20.46
C PRO A 42 4.31 8.39 18.97
N LEU A 43 3.15 7.82 18.66
CA LEU A 43 2.53 7.91 17.34
C LEU A 43 1.48 9.04 17.35
N GLY A 44 1.88 10.25 16.94
CA GLY A 44 1.03 11.43 17.03
C GLY A 44 0.59 11.70 18.48
N THR A 45 -0.66 12.04 18.70
CA THR A 45 -1.23 12.23 20.05
C THR A 45 -1.70 10.92 20.70
N GLY A 46 -1.60 9.79 19.99
CA GLY A 46 -2.01 8.47 20.48
C GLY A 46 -3.51 8.26 20.53
N LEU A 47 -3.94 7.37 21.42
CA LEU A 47 -5.33 6.96 21.61
C LEU A 47 -5.80 7.22 23.04
N ASN A 48 -7.12 7.41 23.22
CA ASN A 48 -7.69 7.67 24.56
C ASN A 48 -8.01 6.40 25.38
N GLY A 49 -7.88 5.22 24.78
CA GLY A 49 -8.13 3.94 25.44
C GLY A 49 -7.14 2.86 25.03
N PRO A 50 -7.15 1.71 25.72
CA PRO A 50 -6.16 0.66 25.51
C PRO A 50 -6.15 0.12 24.07
N VAL A 51 -4.94 -0.21 23.61
CA VAL A 51 -4.69 -0.96 22.38
C VAL A 51 -4.54 -2.43 22.73
N ASP A 52 -5.27 -3.29 22.03
CA ASP A 52 -5.26 -4.74 22.23
C ASP A 52 -4.58 -5.48 21.07
N ALA A 53 -4.66 -4.92 19.85
CA ALA A 53 -4.11 -5.52 18.64
C ALA A 53 -3.44 -4.49 17.73
N LEU A 54 -2.34 -4.90 17.09
CA LEU A 54 -1.56 -4.17 16.09
C LEU A 54 -1.41 -5.03 14.84
N LEU A 55 -1.84 -4.55 13.70
CA LEU A 55 -1.70 -5.24 12.43
C LEU A 55 -0.93 -4.37 11.41
N PRO A 56 0.36 -4.64 11.20
CA PRO A 56 1.14 -3.96 10.16
C PRO A 56 0.65 -4.35 8.77
N LEU A 57 0.53 -3.37 7.89
CA LEU A 57 0.21 -3.57 6.49
C LEU A 57 1.46 -3.50 5.62
N ALA A 58 1.43 -4.17 4.48
CA ALA A 58 2.55 -4.21 3.53
C ALA A 58 2.92 -2.82 2.97
N ASN A 59 1.98 -1.88 2.93
CA ASN A 59 2.21 -0.50 2.52
C ASN A 59 2.91 0.38 3.56
N GLY A 60 3.16 -0.17 4.78
CA GLY A 60 3.78 0.53 5.90
C GLY A 60 2.80 1.18 6.87
N ASP A 61 1.49 1.10 6.61
CA ASP A 61 0.46 1.53 7.56
C ASP A 61 0.34 0.53 8.72
N LEU A 62 -0.26 0.98 9.81
CA LEU A 62 -0.57 0.16 10.96
C LEU A 62 -2.05 0.26 11.28
N LEU A 63 -2.74 -0.87 11.30
CA LEU A 63 -4.08 -0.96 11.86
C LEU A 63 -3.99 -1.23 13.36
N VAL A 64 -4.86 -0.58 14.12
CA VAL A 64 -4.89 -0.66 15.57
C VAL A 64 -6.30 -1.00 16.03
N GLY A 65 -6.40 -2.06 16.81
CA GLY A 65 -7.62 -2.51 17.47
C GLY A 65 -7.54 -2.31 18.99
N GLY A 66 -8.66 -2.03 19.63
CA GLY A 66 -8.67 -1.87 21.08
C GLY A 66 -10.01 -1.40 21.65
N SER A 67 -9.93 -0.84 22.87
CA SER A 67 -11.06 -0.27 23.59
C SER A 67 -10.88 1.25 23.73
N PHE A 68 -10.96 1.95 22.63
CA PHE A 68 -10.82 3.41 22.55
C PHE A 68 -11.97 4.03 21.75
N SER A 69 -12.20 5.31 21.93
CA SER A 69 -13.20 6.08 21.18
C SER A 69 -12.62 7.24 20.38
N THR A 70 -11.30 7.53 20.54
CA THR A 70 -10.58 8.51 19.72
C THR A 70 -9.16 8.05 19.41
N ALA A 71 -8.70 8.38 18.20
CA ALA A 71 -7.35 8.20 17.76
C ALA A 71 -6.84 9.50 17.11
N GLY A 72 -5.70 10.03 17.55
CA GLY A 72 -5.20 11.30 17.07
C GLY A 72 -6.11 12.50 17.35
N GLY A 73 -7.01 12.40 18.31
CA GLY A 73 -8.04 13.40 18.59
C GLY A 73 -9.30 13.30 17.71
N LEU A 74 -9.33 12.39 16.74
CA LEU A 74 -10.48 12.13 15.87
C LEU A 74 -11.37 11.02 16.47
N PRO A 75 -12.71 11.07 16.31
CA PRO A 75 -13.59 9.98 16.70
C PRO A 75 -13.21 8.68 15.98
N ALA A 76 -12.92 7.62 16.73
CA ALA A 76 -12.56 6.32 16.21
C ALA A 76 -12.94 5.25 17.23
N THR A 77 -13.97 4.45 16.94
CA THR A 77 -14.48 3.45 17.87
C THR A 77 -13.78 2.13 17.68
N GLY A 78 -12.80 1.84 18.53
CA GLY A 78 -12.09 0.56 18.60
C GLY A 78 -11.21 0.18 17.41
N LEU A 79 -11.30 0.90 16.30
CA LEU A 79 -10.49 0.68 15.10
C LEU A 79 -9.92 1.99 14.56
N ALA A 80 -8.63 2.02 14.28
CA ALA A 80 -7.95 3.17 13.70
C ALA A 80 -6.78 2.74 12.80
N ARG A 81 -6.40 3.60 11.86
CA ARG A 81 -5.25 3.45 11.00
C ARG A 81 -4.24 4.55 11.26
N TRP A 82 -2.97 4.19 11.33
CA TRP A 82 -1.83 5.10 11.32
C TRP A 82 -1.08 4.97 9.99
N ASN A 83 -0.95 6.05 9.23
CA ASN A 83 -0.29 6.06 7.92
C ASN A 83 1.18 6.49 7.96
N GLY A 84 1.80 6.48 9.13
CA GLY A 84 3.16 6.96 9.34
C GLY A 84 3.24 8.42 9.81
N ALA A 85 2.20 9.22 9.59
CA ALA A 85 2.15 10.65 9.91
C ALA A 85 0.90 11.07 10.71
N ALA A 86 -0.26 10.49 10.42
CA ALA A 86 -1.54 10.85 11.00
C ALA A 86 -2.42 9.63 11.29
N TRP A 87 -3.31 9.79 12.27
CA TRP A 87 -4.37 8.86 12.56
C TRP A 87 -5.59 9.11 11.68
N ALA A 88 -6.25 8.05 11.28
CA ALA A 88 -7.56 8.08 10.64
C ALA A 88 -8.48 7.03 11.28
N PRO A 89 -9.78 7.31 11.47
CA PRO A 89 -10.74 6.29 11.86
C PRO A 89 -10.86 5.24 10.76
N LEU A 90 -11.12 3.99 11.15
CA LEU A 90 -11.31 2.89 10.22
C LEU A 90 -12.72 2.35 10.33
N GLY A 91 -13.55 2.68 9.33
CA GLY A 91 -14.91 2.14 9.18
C GLY A 91 -15.84 2.34 10.37
N PRO A 92 -16.88 1.54 10.43
CA PRO A 92 -17.94 1.67 11.47
C PRO A 92 -17.50 1.21 12.87
N GLY A 93 -16.26 0.74 13.05
CA GLY A 93 -15.69 0.38 14.35
C GLY A 93 -16.54 -0.53 15.25
N SER A 94 -15.93 -1.00 16.30
CA SER A 94 -16.58 -1.79 17.36
C SER A 94 -16.06 -1.38 18.73
N PRO A 95 -16.88 -1.38 19.78
CA PRO A 95 -16.48 -0.87 21.09
C PRO A 95 -15.25 -1.56 21.72
N GLN A 96 -15.01 -2.81 21.36
CA GLN A 96 -13.89 -3.57 21.89
C GLN A 96 -13.36 -4.56 20.84
N VAL A 97 -12.27 -4.20 20.22
CA VAL A 97 -11.52 -5.06 19.30
C VAL A 97 -10.35 -5.69 20.06
N LEU A 98 -10.26 -7.01 20.03
CA LEU A 98 -9.23 -7.77 20.75
C LEU A 98 -8.15 -8.30 19.82
N ASP A 99 -8.50 -8.56 18.54
CA ASP A 99 -7.56 -9.09 17.57
C ASP A 99 -7.91 -8.66 16.15
N LEU A 100 -6.90 -8.58 15.29
CA LEU A 100 -6.99 -8.15 13.90
C LEU A 100 -6.20 -9.11 13.01
N ALA A 101 -6.78 -9.51 11.89
CA ALA A 101 -6.08 -10.29 10.87
C ALA A 101 -6.49 -9.83 9.47
N MET A 102 -5.58 -9.94 8.50
CA MET A 102 -5.87 -9.70 7.11
C MET A 102 -6.09 -11.02 6.38
N ALA A 103 -7.23 -11.16 5.72
CA ALA A 103 -7.49 -12.27 4.83
C ALA A 103 -6.66 -12.13 3.52
N GLN A 104 -6.46 -13.25 2.81
CA GLN A 104 -5.67 -13.25 1.58
C GLN A 104 -6.27 -12.37 0.45
N ASN A 105 -7.58 -12.15 0.48
CA ASN A 105 -8.30 -11.29 -0.45
C ASN A 105 -8.27 -9.80 -0.07
N GLY A 106 -7.61 -9.45 1.05
CA GLY A 106 -7.50 -8.07 1.53
C GLY A 106 -8.62 -7.64 2.48
N ASP A 107 -9.57 -8.50 2.81
CA ASP A 107 -10.58 -8.21 3.82
C ASP A 107 -9.97 -8.22 5.23
N LEU A 108 -10.46 -7.31 6.09
CA LEU A 108 -10.04 -7.23 7.49
C LEU A 108 -10.93 -8.08 8.37
N LEU A 109 -10.36 -9.09 9.02
CA LEU A 109 -11.00 -9.83 10.09
C LEU A 109 -10.80 -9.07 11.40
N VAL A 110 -11.89 -8.86 12.10
CA VAL A 110 -11.93 -8.20 13.40
C VAL A 110 -12.55 -9.14 14.42
N ALA A 111 -11.83 -9.43 15.49
CA ALA A 111 -12.32 -10.24 16.59
C ALA A 111 -12.40 -9.42 17.88
N GLY A 112 -13.42 -9.62 18.69
CA GLY A 112 -13.56 -8.86 19.93
C GLY A 112 -14.84 -9.16 20.71
N ALA A 113 -15.09 -8.37 21.74
CA ALA A 113 -16.30 -8.47 22.54
C ALA A 113 -17.33 -7.44 22.05
N PHE A 114 -18.03 -7.78 20.98
CA PHE A 114 -19.05 -6.93 20.37
C PHE A 114 -20.24 -7.74 19.85
N GLY A 115 -21.40 -7.11 19.77
CA GLY A 115 -22.63 -7.67 19.19
C GLY A 115 -22.92 -7.14 17.79
N SER A 116 -22.18 -6.11 17.35
CA SER A 116 -22.30 -5.53 16.02
C SER A 116 -21.00 -4.83 15.61
N VAL A 117 -20.78 -4.74 14.31
CA VAL A 117 -19.78 -3.85 13.70
C VAL A 117 -20.54 -2.91 12.78
N GLY A 118 -20.58 -1.62 13.14
CA GLY A 118 -21.44 -0.66 12.48
C GLY A 118 -22.93 -1.02 12.65
N ALA A 119 -23.65 -1.09 11.53
CA ALA A 119 -25.05 -1.46 11.49
C ALA A 119 -25.28 -2.99 11.43
N ASP A 120 -24.25 -3.77 11.15
CA ASP A 120 -24.36 -5.21 10.92
C ASP A 120 -24.22 -5.98 12.24
N ALA A 121 -25.12 -6.93 12.46
CA ALA A 121 -25.04 -7.85 13.58
C ALA A 121 -23.87 -8.79 13.40
N ALA A 122 -22.89 -8.75 14.33
CA ALA A 122 -21.72 -9.61 14.31
C ALA A 122 -21.36 -9.97 15.75
N GLN A 123 -21.36 -11.24 16.08
CA GLN A 123 -21.01 -11.71 17.42
C GLN A 123 -19.56 -12.15 17.45
N SER A 124 -18.72 -11.36 18.13
CA SER A 124 -17.32 -11.65 18.46
C SER A 124 -16.34 -11.74 17.29
N VAL A 125 -16.78 -11.97 16.06
CA VAL A 125 -15.95 -11.96 14.84
C VAL A 125 -16.73 -11.29 13.71
N ALA A 126 -16.09 -10.36 13.04
CA ALA A 126 -16.62 -9.68 11.85
C ALA A 126 -15.59 -9.67 10.73
N LEU A 127 -16.09 -9.74 9.50
CA LEU A 127 -15.32 -9.47 8.29
C LEU A 127 -15.71 -8.08 7.80
N ILE A 128 -14.77 -7.15 7.82
CA ILE A 128 -14.96 -5.84 7.20
C ILE A 128 -14.54 -5.97 5.74
N THR A 129 -15.54 -6.09 4.88
CA THR A 129 -15.35 -6.00 3.44
C THR A 129 -15.47 -4.54 3.02
N THR A 130 -14.55 -4.05 2.24
CA THR A 130 -14.68 -2.71 1.67
C THR A 130 -15.72 -2.75 0.55
N THR A 131 -16.65 -1.82 0.54
CA THR A 131 -17.64 -1.68 -0.55
C THR A 131 -16.99 -1.39 -1.91
N CYS A 132 -15.71 -1.04 -1.88
CA CYS A 132 -14.87 -0.86 -3.05
C CYS A 132 -13.44 -1.32 -2.70
N PRO A 133 -13.15 -2.63 -2.72
CA PRO A 133 -11.83 -3.15 -2.35
C PRO A 133 -10.79 -2.61 -3.32
N ALA A 134 -9.63 -2.20 -2.77
CA ALA A 134 -8.49 -1.90 -3.60
C ALA A 134 -8.01 -3.17 -4.29
N THR A 135 -7.79 -3.11 -5.59
CA THR A 135 -7.25 -4.25 -6.35
C THR A 135 -6.07 -3.82 -7.20
N ALA A 136 -5.13 -4.74 -7.39
CA ALA A 136 -4.03 -4.59 -8.33
C ALA A 136 -3.88 -5.89 -9.11
N VAL A 137 -4.42 -5.93 -10.31
CA VAL A 137 -4.51 -7.14 -11.13
C VAL A 137 -3.58 -7.01 -12.32
N ALA A 138 -2.72 -8.01 -12.54
CA ALA A 138 -1.88 -8.08 -13.72
C ALA A 138 -2.75 -8.38 -14.96
N SER A 139 -2.56 -7.63 -16.03
CA SER A 139 -3.28 -7.75 -17.28
C SER A 139 -2.32 -7.60 -18.46
N GLY A 140 -2.65 -8.21 -19.57
CA GLY A 140 -1.86 -8.17 -20.78
C GLY A 140 -0.56 -8.99 -20.70
N ALA A 141 0.13 -9.06 -21.83
CA ALA A 141 1.39 -9.78 -21.93
C ALA A 141 2.57 -8.82 -21.72
N ALA A 142 3.55 -9.27 -20.97
CA ALA A 142 4.87 -8.66 -20.93
C ALA A 142 5.65 -9.00 -22.21
N CYS A 143 6.53 -8.12 -22.66
CA CYS A 143 7.43 -8.46 -23.75
C CYS A 143 8.88 -8.62 -23.28
N THR A 144 9.68 -9.24 -24.12
CA THR A 144 11.05 -9.58 -23.79
C THR A 144 12.01 -8.53 -24.35
N GLY A 145 12.81 -7.93 -23.49
CA GLY A 145 13.97 -7.12 -23.84
C GLY A 145 15.27 -7.89 -23.67
N SER A 146 16.41 -7.22 -23.77
CA SER A 146 17.72 -7.86 -23.61
C SER A 146 17.98 -8.37 -22.18
N GLY A 147 17.29 -7.84 -21.18
CA GLY A 147 17.35 -8.30 -19.78
C GLY A 147 16.43 -9.48 -19.47
N GLY A 148 15.57 -9.88 -20.40
CA GLY A 148 14.58 -10.93 -20.20
C GLY A 148 13.14 -10.44 -20.38
N THR A 149 12.17 -11.23 -19.92
CA THR A 149 10.77 -10.84 -19.93
C THR A 149 10.49 -9.81 -18.82
N ASN A 150 10.06 -8.62 -19.22
CA ASN A 150 9.76 -7.56 -18.27
C ASN A 150 8.44 -7.84 -17.56
N ALA A 151 8.44 -7.93 -16.26
CA ALA A 151 7.23 -8.18 -15.49
C ALA A 151 7.03 -7.13 -14.40
N LEU A 152 5.79 -6.66 -14.25
CA LEU A 152 5.37 -5.68 -13.24
C LEU A 152 4.47 -6.36 -12.22
N PHE A 153 4.80 -6.21 -10.94
CA PHE A 153 4.10 -6.82 -9.81
C PHE A 153 3.72 -5.78 -8.78
N ALA A 154 2.51 -5.89 -8.24
CA ALA A 154 2.09 -5.12 -7.07
C ALA A 154 2.74 -5.70 -5.81
N GLN A 155 3.25 -4.83 -4.94
CA GLN A 155 3.75 -5.16 -3.60
C GLN A 155 2.79 -4.74 -2.50
N SER A 156 1.83 -3.87 -2.80
CA SER A 156 0.76 -3.45 -1.90
C SER A 156 -0.54 -3.28 -2.68
N LEU A 157 -1.64 -3.04 -1.98
CA LEU A 157 -2.90 -2.67 -2.60
C LEU A 157 -3.03 -1.14 -2.67
N PRO A 158 -3.74 -0.59 -3.70
CA PRO A 158 -3.85 0.86 -3.92
C PRO A 158 -4.96 1.49 -3.05
N TRP A 159 -4.74 1.54 -1.73
CA TRP A 159 -5.65 2.18 -0.78
C TRP A 159 -5.49 3.70 -0.76
N LEU A 160 -6.60 4.43 -0.76
CA LEU A 160 -6.60 5.89 -0.59
C LEU A 160 -5.95 6.28 0.74
N GLY A 161 -5.17 7.34 0.73
CA GLY A 161 -4.38 7.79 1.88
C GLY A 161 -3.16 6.94 2.20
N SER A 162 -2.79 5.98 1.33
CA SER A 162 -1.59 5.15 1.47
C SER A 162 -0.59 5.38 0.34
N THR A 163 0.52 4.68 0.38
CA THR A 163 1.48 4.64 -0.71
C THR A 163 1.42 3.26 -1.38
N PHE A 164 0.90 3.22 -2.60
CA PHE A 164 0.94 2.01 -3.42
C PHE A 164 2.37 1.74 -3.89
N ARG A 165 2.78 0.48 -3.86
CA ARG A 165 4.10 0.03 -4.29
C ARG A 165 4.00 -1.08 -5.32
N SER A 166 4.81 -0.96 -6.38
CA SER A 166 4.99 -2.01 -7.38
C SER A 166 6.45 -2.11 -7.81
N VAL A 167 6.81 -3.24 -8.38
CA VAL A 167 8.18 -3.53 -8.84
C VAL A 167 8.12 -4.10 -10.25
N ALA A 168 8.92 -3.53 -11.14
CA ALA A 168 9.23 -4.10 -12.44
C ALA A 168 10.58 -4.80 -12.39
N ASN A 169 10.65 -6.00 -12.93
CA ASN A 169 11.89 -6.78 -13.06
C ASN A 169 12.07 -7.28 -14.50
N GLY A 170 13.21 -7.92 -14.79
CA GLY A 170 13.57 -8.39 -16.12
C GLY A 170 14.02 -7.28 -17.07
N LEU A 171 14.24 -6.06 -16.56
CA LEU A 171 14.74 -4.94 -17.35
C LEU A 171 16.23 -5.14 -17.68
N ALA A 172 16.68 -4.61 -18.80
CA ALA A 172 18.12 -4.61 -19.09
C ALA A 172 18.88 -3.75 -18.06
N ALA A 173 20.08 -4.20 -17.66
CA ALA A 173 20.88 -3.50 -16.66
C ALA A 173 21.25 -2.05 -17.05
N SER A 174 21.36 -1.80 -18.37
CA SER A 174 21.66 -0.48 -18.95
C SER A 174 20.42 0.26 -19.44
N SER A 175 19.21 -0.09 -18.96
CA SER A 175 17.96 0.57 -19.37
C SER A 175 17.57 1.73 -18.48
N LEU A 176 16.85 2.69 -19.05
CA LEU A 176 16.02 3.62 -18.32
C LEU A 176 14.62 3.04 -18.23
N ALA A 177 14.05 2.96 -17.05
CA ALA A 177 12.66 2.58 -16.87
C ALA A 177 11.77 3.81 -16.93
N VAL A 178 10.76 3.79 -17.79
CA VAL A 178 9.73 4.81 -17.89
C VAL A 178 8.44 4.22 -17.29
N HIS A 179 8.03 4.75 -16.16
CA HIS A 179 6.73 4.46 -15.57
C HIS A 179 5.64 5.18 -16.36
N VAL A 180 4.67 4.44 -16.84
CA VAL A 180 3.49 4.93 -17.56
C VAL A 180 2.29 4.70 -16.67
N LEU A 181 1.54 5.75 -16.38
CA LEU A 181 0.30 5.69 -15.62
C LEU A 181 -0.81 6.40 -16.41
N GLY A 182 -1.93 5.72 -16.58
CA GLY A 182 -3.05 6.25 -17.33
C GLY A 182 -4.41 5.84 -16.79
N ALA A 183 -5.43 6.61 -17.14
CA ALA A 183 -6.82 6.36 -16.75
C ALA A 183 -7.55 5.41 -17.70
N SER A 184 -6.93 5.07 -18.83
CA SER A 184 -7.57 4.24 -19.86
C SER A 184 -6.64 3.14 -20.36
N PRO A 185 -7.17 1.94 -20.68
CA PRO A 185 -6.41 0.95 -21.42
C PRO A 185 -6.25 1.40 -22.86
N VAL A 186 -5.07 1.17 -23.41
CA VAL A 186 -4.76 1.37 -24.83
C VAL A 186 -4.15 0.10 -25.42
N SER A 187 -4.02 0.03 -26.73
CA SER A 187 -3.32 -1.06 -27.41
C SER A 187 -2.54 -0.49 -28.58
N VAL A 188 -1.38 0.09 -28.26
CA VAL A 188 -0.52 0.71 -29.27
C VAL A 188 0.73 -0.15 -29.43
N PRO A 189 0.99 -0.73 -30.61
CA PRO A 189 2.25 -1.44 -30.86
C PRO A 189 3.43 -0.51 -30.58
N LEU A 190 4.30 -0.90 -29.65
CA LEU A 190 5.43 -0.07 -29.23
C LEU A 190 6.36 0.28 -30.39
N PRO A 191 6.61 -0.61 -31.38
CA PRO A 191 7.40 -0.26 -32.56
C PRO A 191 6.79 0.84 -33.45
N ALA A 192 5.49 1.12 -33.34
CA ALA A 192 4.85 2.22 -34.05
C ALA A 192 5.21 3.60 -33.47
N VAL A 193 5.64 3.63 -32.20
CA VAL A 193 6.03 4.87 -31.46
C VAL A 193 7.54 4.91 -31.30
N LEU A 194 8.15 3.78 -31.04
CA LEU A 194 9.59 3.58 -30.84
C LEU A 194 10.07 2.50 -31.81
N PRO A 195 10.64 2.87 -32.98
CA PRO A 195 11.02 1.89 -34.00
C PRO A 195 12.04 0.84 -33.54
N GLN A 196 12.80 1.15 -32.49
CA GLN A 196 13.79 0.23 -31.88
C GLN A 196 13.13 -0.77 -30.91
N ALA A 197 11.83 -0.67 -30.66
CA ALA A 197 11.15 -1.56 -29.74
C ALA A 197 11.06 -3.00 -30.31
N SER A 198 11.11 -3.96 -29.39
CA SER A 198 10.99 -5.39 -29.74
C SER A 198 9.63 -5.68 -30.36
N ALA A 199 9.60 -6.55 -31.37
CA ALA A 199 8.39 -6.98 -32.01
C ALA A 199 7.40 -7.61 -31.00
N GLY A 200 6.11 -7.28 -31.10
CA GLY A 200 5.08 -7.78 -30.19
C GLY A 200 4.94 -7.01 -28.90
N CYS A 201 5.81 -6.03 -28.60
CA CYS A 201 5.62 -5.13 -27.47
C CYS A 201 4.46 -4.16 -27.72
N VAL A 202 3.60 -3.97 -26.71
CA VAL A 202 2.42 -3.13 -26.79
C VAL A 202 2.39 -2.19 -25.60
N LEU A 203 2.15 -0.90 -25.86
CA LEU A 203 1.75 0.06 -24.82
C LEU A 203 0.27 -0.20 -24.51
N GLN A 204 -0.01 -0.51 -23.23
CA GLN A 204 -1.34 -0.94 -22.77
C GLN A 204 -1.98 0.07 -21.81
N ALA A 205 -1.20 1.00 -21.26
CA ALA A 205 -1.68 2.10 -20.42
C ALA A 205 -1.61 3.41 -21.20
N SER A 206 -2.66 4.25 -21.13
CA SER A 206 -2.60 5.60 -21.69
C SER A 206 -1.48 6.39 -21.02
N PRO A 207 -0.66 7.16 -21.77
CA PRO A 207 0.47 7.87 -21.19
C PRO A 207 0.06 9.23 -20.60
N ASP A 208 -0.90 9.21 -19.64
CA ASP A 208 -1.43 10.43 -19.01
C ASP A 208 -0.42 11.02 -18.02
N ALA A 209 0.39 10.16 -17.39
CA ALA A 209 1.52 10.58 -16.57
C ALA A 209 2.73 9.68 -16.85
N LEU A 210 3.90 10.30 -16.96
CA LEU A 210 5.17 9.62 -17.22
C LEU A 210 6.19 10.01 -16.16
N ALA A 211 6.95 9.03 -15.68
CA ALA A 211 8.08 9.27 -14.77
C ALA A 211 9.26 8.38 -15.16
N VAL A 212 10.45 8.95 -15.18
CA VAL A 212 11.69 8.18 -15.35
C VAL A 212 12.12 7.65 -13.98
N LEU A 213 12.40 6.37 -13.92
CA LEU A 213 12.80 5.67 -12.71
C LEU A 213 14.25 5.18 -12.84
N PRO A 214 15.04 5.27 -11.77
CA PRO A 214 16.33 4.61 -11.74
C PRO A 214 16.11 3.10 -11.73
N THR A 215 16.93 2.38 -12.51
CA THR A 215 17.02 0.92 -12.46
C THR A 215 18.23 0.50 -11.63
N ASN A 216 18.06 -0.56 -10.86
CA ASN A 216 19.15 -1.21 -10.14
C ASN A 216 19.15 -2.70 -10.48
N LEU A 217 20.21 -3.18 -11.16
CA LEU A 217 20.33 -4.58 -11.59
C LEU A 217 19.10 -5.11 -12.35
N GLY A 218 18.51 -4.29 -13.21
CA GLY A 218 17.34 -4.67 -13.99
C GLY A 218 16.01 -4.64 -13.21
N ILE A 219 15.99 -3.95 -12.08
CA ILE A 219 14.78 -3.77 -11.24
C ILE A 219 14.47 -2.28 -11.13
N ALA A 220 13.20 -1.92 -11.27
CA ALA A 220 12.68 -0.58 -10.97
C ALA A 220 11.57 -0.67 -9.93
N THR A 221 11.66 0.14 -8.89
CA THR A 221 10.63 0.24 -7.84
C THR A 221 9.82 1.51 -8.05
N ILE A 222 8.50 1.36 -8.03
CA ILE A 222 7.54 2.44 -8.19
C ILE A 222 6.84 2.66 -6.87
N THR A 223 6.76 3.92 -6.43
CA THR A 223 5.95 4.35 -5.29
C THR A 223 4.98 5.41 -5.76
N LEU A 224 3.68 5.18 -5.54
CA LEU A 224 2.60 6.08 -5.92
C LEU A 224 1.85 6.50 -4.66
N PRO A 225 2.04 7.72 -4.14
CA PRO A 225 1.25 8.22 -3.02
C PRO A 225 -0.18 8.45 -3.49
N LEU A 226 -1.13 7.87 -2.78
CA LEU A 226 -2.56 7.97 -3.09
C LEU A 226 -3.21 8.92 -2.07
N PRO A 227 -3.73 10.09 -2.49
CA PRO A 227 -4.36 11.03 -1.58
C PRO A 227 -5.64 10.43 -0.99
N ASN A 228 -5.96 10.78 0.26
CA ASN A 228 -7.18 10.35 0.92
C ASN A 228 -8.37 11.24 0.49
N GLN A 229 -8.85 11.05 -0.73
CA GLN A 229 -9.95 11.80 -1.31
C GLN A 229 -11.04 10.83 -1.77
N SER A 230 -12.24 10.96 -1.21
CA SER A 230 -13.37 10.07 -1.52
C SER A 230 -13.78 10.08 -3.00
N GLY A 231 -13.54 11.18 -3.72
CA GLY A 231 -13.80 11.26 -5.16
C GLY A 231 -12.90 10.37 -6.03
N LEU A 232 -11.84 9.79 -5.47
CA LEU A 232 -10.97 8.84 -6.15
C LEU A 232 -11.37 7.37 -5.90
N LEU A 233 -12.36 7.13 -5.05
CA LEU A 233 -12.83 5.79 -4.73
C LEU A 233 -13.39 5.10 -5.97
N GLY A 234 -12.92 3.88 -6.25
CA GLY A 234 -13.30 3.13 -7.43
C GLY A 234 -12.63 3.58 -8.73
N LEU A 235 -11.78 4.60 -8.71
CA LEU A 235 -11.02 5.00 -9.90
C LEU A 235 -10.12 3.84 -10.33
N VAL A 236 -10.17 3.54 -11.63
CA VAL A 236 -9.30 2.52 -12.23
C VAL A 236 -8.14 3.22 -12.92
N LEU A 237 -6.93 2.80 -12.58
CA LEU A 237 -5.69 3.25 -13.21
C LEU A 237 -4.98 2.07 -13.87
N HIS A 238 -4.31 2.34 -14.97
CA HIS A 238 -3.48 1.39 -15.69
C HIS A 238 -2.02 1.79 -15.54
N GLN A 239 -1.20 0.88 -15.02
CA GLN A 239 0.21 1.09 -14.77
C GLN A 239 1.06 0.14 -15.62
N GLN A 240 2.04 0.67 -16.32
CA GLN A 240 3.00 -0.11 -17.11
C GLN A 240 4.40 0.46 -16.98
N VAL A 241 5.42 -0.33 -17.21
CA VAL A 241 6.81 0.12 -17.29
C VAL A 241 7.35 -0.19 -18.68
N VAL A 242 7.88 0.84 -19.35
CA VAL A 242 8.60 0.72 -20.60
C VAL A 242 10.09 0.84 -20.31
N ALA A 243 10.87 -0.15 -20.67
CA ALA A 243 12.32 -0.13 -20.58
C ALA A 243 12.90 0.41 -21.89
N LEU A 244 13.70 1.44 -21.81
CA LEU A 244 14.47 2.02 -22.92
C LEU A 244 15.92 1.56 -22.77
N GLU A 245 16.37 0.71 -23.67
CA GLU A 245 17.71 0.15 -23.66
C GLU A 245 18.68 1.09 -24.38
N LEU A 246 19.76 1.47 -23.69
CA LEU A 246 20.73 2.43 -24.19
C LEU A 246 22.08 1.75 -24.43
N ASP A 247 22.78 2.17 -25.48
CA ASP A 247 24.17 1.80 -25.70
C ASP A 247 25.14 2.60 -24.80
N ALA A 248 26.44 2.33 -24.92
CA ALA A 248 27.48 3.03 -24.15
C ALA A 248 27.58 4.53 -24.44
N PHE A 249 26.95 5.01 -25.51
CA PHE A 249 26.90 6.41 -25.93
C PHE A 249 25.55 7.05 -25.64
N ALA A 250 24.68 6.36 -24.86
CA ALA A 250 23.33 6.77 -24.51
C ALA A 250 22.35 6.89 -25.71
N ASN A 251 22.63 6.19 -26.82
CA ASN A 251 21.66 6.08 -27.91
C ASN A 251 20.65 4.98 -27.61
N LEU A 252 19.38 5.20 -27.98
CA LEU A 252 18.33 4.21 -27.85
C LEU A 252 18.55 3.06 -28.87
N VAL A 253 18.82 1.86 -28.37
CA VAL A 253 19.08 0.66 -29.17
C VAL A 253 17.97 -0.38 -29.07
N GLY A 254 17.09 -0.28 -28.06
CA GLY A 254 15.96 -1.17 -27.86
C GLY A 254 14.93 -0.57 -26.94
N ALA A 255 13.71 -1.09 -27.02
CA ALA A 255 12.67 -0.81 -26.04
C ALA A 255 11.77 -2.04 -25.84
N SER A 256 11.34 -2.24 -24.62
CA SER A 256 10.44 -3.33 -24.23
C SER A 256 9.45 -2.85 -23.18
N ALA A 257 8.36 -3.58 -22.97
CA ALA A 257 7.34 -3.18 -22.01
C ALA A 257 6.96 -4.33 -21.08
N SER A 258 6.62 -4.02 -19.84
CA SER A 258 6.04 -4.96 -18.90
C SER A 258 4.58 -5.30 -19.26
N ASN A 259 4.00 -6.29 -18.59
CA ASN A 259 2.56 -6.38 -18.45
C ASN A 259 2.00 -5.09 -17.79
N THR A 260 0.70 -4.92 -17.83
CA THR A 260 0.00 -3.81 -17.15
C THR A 260 -0.51 -4.27 -15.79
N LEU A 261 -0.45 -3.41 -14.78
CA LEU A 261 -1.25 -3.53 -13.57
C LEU A 261 -2.50 -2.66 -13.71
N VAL A 262 -3.66 -3.26 -13.53
CA VAL A 262 -4.94 -2.57 -13.42
C VAL A 262 -5.21 -2.35 -11.93
N LEU A 263 -5.20 -1.10 -11.50
CA LEU A 263 -5.33 -0.67 -10.11
C LEU A 263 -6.73 -0.11 -9.91
N THR A 264 -7.52 -0.70 -9.02
CA THR A 264 -8.77 -0.08 -8.55
C THR A 264 -8.51 0.55 -7.19
N LEU A 265 -8.69 1.86 -7.07
CA LEU A 265 -8.46 2.58 -5.82
C LEU A 265 -9.57 2.27 -4.83
N GLY A 266 -9.21 1.75 -3.67
CA GLY A 266 -10.11 1.42 -2.59
C GLY A 266 -9.94 2.31 -1.36
N SER A 267 -10.88 2.24 -0.44
CA SER A 267 -10.74 2.81 0.91
C SER A 267 -11.03 1.75 1.95
N PHE A 268 -10.29 1.80 3.07
CA PHE A 268 -10.70 1.10 4.28
C PHE A 268 -11.84 1.84 4.96
#